data_252cdaa6e633b14856d94057c1ef8910
#
_entry.id   252cdaa6e633b14856d94057c1ef8910
#
_cell.length_a   1.000
_cell.length_b   1.000
_cell.length_c   1.000
_cell.angle_alpha   90.00
_cell.angle_beta   90.00
_cell.angle_gamma   90.00
#
_symmetry.space_group_name_H-M   'P 1'
#
loop_
_entity.id
_entity.type
_entity.pdbx_description
1 polymer ?
#
loop_
_entity_poly.entity_id
_entity_poly.type
_entity_poly.pdbx_seq_one_letter_code
_entity_poly.pdbx_strand_id
1 'polypeptide(L)'
;FAKALAEVIKATPVVTTATDVNKLFAVDEWAARNNMIINSMKAAKDFAAALLDGQEVGLFTDYPIISALPRQIVLKDKGITGLAITKNRNVKPFDVTVQLWPRNIYLGIGCRRGTTLESIETLVLPKLKELGIDLRTIVGVASVDLKKDEAGLFDFVAKYNWEISFFTAE
;
A
#
# COMPACT_ATOMS: atom_id res chain seq x y z
N PHE A 1 -6.13 -21.50 16.27
CA PHE A 1 -5.82 -22.24 17.50
C PHE A 1 -6.77 -21.86 18.64
N ALA A 2 -6.85 -20.58 19.10
CA ALA A 2 -7.70 -20.15 20.23
C ALA A 2 -9.18 -20.52 20.07
N LYS A 3 -9.77 -20.35 18.88
CA LYS A 3 -11.16 -20.74 18.60
C LYS A 3 -11.36 -22.25 18.74
N ALA A 4 -10.49 -23.07 18.15
CA ALA A 4 -10.57 -24.54 18.22
C ALA A 4 -10.41 -25.05 19.66
N LEU A 5 -9.52 -24.46 20.44
CA LEU A 5 -9.36 -24.80 21.86
C LEU A 5 -10.60 -24.42 22.69
N ALA A 6 -11.15 -23.23 22.43
CA ALA A 6 -12.35 -22.77 23.13
C ALA A 6 -13.58 -23.67 22.88
N GLU A 7 -13.72 -24.21 21.66
CA GLU A 7 -14.77 -25.21 21.36
C GLU A 7 -14.61 -26.47 22.18
N VAL A 8 -13.40 -26.99 22.33
CA VAL A 8 -13.11 -28.21 23.10
C VAL A 8 -13.43 -28.03 24.60
N ILE A 9 -13.07 -26.89 25.17
CA ILE A 9 -13.26 -26.62 26.62
C ILE A 9 -14.55 -25.84 26.92
N LYS A 10 -15.42 -25.64 25.92
CA LYS A 10 -16.69 -24.89 26.02
C LYS A 10 -16.52 -23.49 26.62
N ALA A 11 -15.44 -22.77 26.22
CA ALA A 11 -15.15 -21.44 26.66
C ALA A 11 -15.36 -20.41 25.51
N THR A 12 -15.48 -19.15 25.87
CA THR A 12 -15.52 -18.07 24.88
C THR A 12 -14.08 -17.71 24.46
N PRO A 13 -13.71 -17.80 23.17
CA PRO A 13 -12.39 -17.42 22.72
C PRO A 13 -12.26 -15.90 22.76
N VAL A 14 -11.31 -15.39 23.53
CA VAL A 14 -10.94 -13.97 23.53
C VAL A 14 -9.55 -13.86 22.91
N VAL A 15 -9.48 -13.21 21.74
CA VAL A 15 -8.23 -12.91 21.04
C VAL A 15 -8.13 -11.40 20.94
N THR A 16 -7.17 -10.82 21.60
CA THR A 16 -6.95 -9.37 21.64
C THR A 16 -5.46 -9.05 21.58
N THR A 17 -5.12 -7.89 21.07
CA THR A 17 -3.75 -7.37 21.05
C THR A 17 -3.59 -6.26 22.08
N ALA A 18 -2.33 -5.88 22.40
CA ALA A 18 -2.08 -4.77 23.31
C ALA A 18 -2.66 -3.43 22.77
N THR A 19 -2.70 -3.26 21.45
CA THR A 19 -3.31 -2.11 20.80
C THR A 19 -4.83 -2.10 20.96
N ASP A 20 -5.48 -3.25 20.87
CA ASP A 20 -6.94 -3.38 21.07
C ASP A 20 -7.34 -3.05 22.50
N VAL A 21 -6.62 -3.61 23.48
CA VAL A 21 -6.88 -3.39 24.92
C VAL A 21 -6.74 -1.91 25.27
N ASN A 22 -5.74 -1.22 24.72
CA ASN A 22 -5.47 0.19 24.97
C ASN A 22 -6.21 1.14 24.01
N LYS A 23 -7.03 0.63 23.11
CA LYS A 23 -7.74 1.40 22.07
C LYS A 23 -6.82 2.31 21.26
N LEU A 24 -5.61 1.82 20.98
CA LEU A 24 -4.61 2.53 20.20
C LEU A 24 -4.80 2.30 18.71
N PHE A 25 -4.18 3.15 17.91
CA PHE A 25 -4.21 3.03 16.46
C PHE A 25 -3.45 1.77 16.00
N ALA A 26 -4.17 0.79 15.46
CA ALA A 26 -3.62 -0.42 14.87
C ALA A 26 -3.31 -0.18 13.39
N VAL A 27 -2.04 0.06 13.07
CA VAL A 27 -1.60 0.46 11.72
C VAL A 27 -1.84 -0.63 10.67
N ASP A 28 -1.70 -1.89 11.05
CA ASP A 28 -1.90 -3.06 10.17
C ASP A 28 -3.37 -3.23 9.80
N GLU A 29 -4.26 -3.14 10.78
CA GLU A 29 -5.70 -3.22 10.57
C GLU A 29 -6.20 -2.02 9.73
N TRP A 30 -5.70 -0.83 10.03
CA TRP A 30 -6.05 0.38 9.27
C TRP A 30 -5.55 0.32 7.83
N ALA A 31 -4.33 -0.16 7.61
CA ALA A 31 -3.78 -0.35 6.28
C ALA A 31 -4.60 -1.37 5.46
N ALA A 32 -4.98 -2.49 6.08
CA ALA A 32 -5.82 -3.51 5.43
C ALA A 32 -7.19 -2.95 5.04
N ARG A 33 -7.86 -2.21 5.93
CA ARG A 33 -9.16 -1.59 5.64
C ARG A 33 -9.11 -0.54 4.53
N ASN A 34 -7.97 0.14 4.37
CA ASN A 34 -7.78 1.19 3.37
C ASN A 34 -7.03 0.71 2.12
N ASN A 35 -6.93 -0.59 1.91
CA ASN A 35 -6.25 -1.19 0.76
C ASN A 35 -4.82 -0.64 0.55
N MET A 36 -4.05 -0.58 1.64
CA MET A 36 -2.67 -0.11 1.63
C MET A 36 -1.69 -1.25 1.90
N ILE A 37 -0.49 -1.11 1.40
CA ILE A 37 0.62 -2.03 1.61
C ILE A 37 1.53 -1.46 2.69
N ILE A 38 1.86 -2.25 3.70
CA ILE A 38 2.87 -1.92 4.70
C ILE A 38 4.25 -2.34 4.18
N ASN A 39 5.22 -1.43 4.18
CA ASN A 39 6.57 -1.71 3.72
C ASN A 39 7.35 -2.67 4.62
N SER A 40 7.14 -2.60 5.94
CA SER A 40 7.90 -3.33 6.95
C SER A 40 7.06 -3.63 8.19
N MET A 41 6.86 -4.90 8.47
CA MET A 41 6.20 -5.34 9.70
C MET A 41 7.06 -5.08 10.94
N LYS A 42 8.39 -5.01 10.80
CA LYS A 42 9.27 -4.59 11.89
C LYS A 42 9.00 -3.14 12.27
N ALA A 43 9.02 -2.24 11.28
CA ALA A 43 8.72 -0.82 11.52
C ALA A 43 7.30 -0.63 12.11
N ALA A 44 6.32 -1.43 11.68
CA ALA A 44 4.96 -1.41 12.24
C ALA A 44 4.93 -1.81 13.72
N LYS A 45 5.75 -2.79 14.13
CA LYS A 45 5.90 -3.18 15.54
C LYS A 45 6.57 -2.08 16.37
N ASP A 46 7.66 -1.49 15.84
CA ASP A 46 8.38 -0.41 16.52
C ASP A 46 7.45 0.83 16.69
N PHE A 47 6.63 1.12 15.68
CA PHE A 47 5.62 2.17 15.73
C PHE A 47 4.53 1.88 16.79
N ALA A 48 4.02 0.65 16.84
CA ALA A 48 3.04 0.25 17.85
C ALA A 48 3.61 0.33 19.27
N ALA A 49 4.89 -0.05 19.47
CA ALA A 49 5.58 0.10 20.74
C ALA A 49 5.67 1.58 21.18
N ALA A 50 6.03 2.48 20.27
CA ALA A 50 6.06 3.92 20.57
C ALA A 50 4.70 4.46 21.01
N LEU A 51 3.60 4.01 20.37
CA LEU A 51 2.24 4.37 20.79
C LEU A 51 1.89 3.81 22.17
N LEU A 52 2.27 2.55 22.48
CA LEU A 52 2.05 1.93 23.78
C LEU A 52 2.80 2.65 24.89
N ASP A 53 4.01 3.16 24.61
CA ASP A 53 4.81 3.98 25.51
C ASP A 53 4.29 5.42 25.69
N GLY A 54 3.15 5.74 25.05
CA GLY A 54 2.53 7.05 25.13
C GLY A 54 3.24 8.14 24.32
N GLN A 55 4.14 7.77 23.41
CA GLN A 55 4.88 8.72 22.59
C GLN A 55 3.99 9.33 21.49
N GLU A 56 4.26 10.58 21.16
CA GLU A 56 3.71 11.25 19.99
C GLU A 56 4.47 10.78 18.75
N VAL A 57 3.75 10.28 17.72
CA VAL A 57 4.32 9.78 16.48
C VAL A 57 3.96 10.71 15.31
N GLY A 58 4.85 10.79 14.33
CA GLY A 58 4.64 11.63 13.16
C GLY A 58 3.73 11.00 12.09
N LEU A 59 3.09 11.85 11.30
CA LEU A 59 2.42 11.47 10.06
C LEU A 59 2.89 12.39 8.95
N PHE A 60 3.47 11.80 7.92
CA PHE A 60 3.71 12.41 6.62
C PHE A 60 2.73 11.84 5.60
N THR A 61 2.13 12.67 4.74
CA THR A 61 1.21 12.18 3.72
C THR A 61 1.22 13.04 2.47
N ASP A 62 1.23 12.38 1.29
CA ASP A 62 1.00 13.01 -0.02
C ASP A 62 -0.52 13.16 -0.32
N TYR A 63 -1.37 12.64 0.56
CA TYR A 63 -2.83 12.60 0.37
C TYR A 63 -3.54 13.53 1.35
N PRO A 64 -4.70 14.08 0.98
CA PRO A 64 -5.47 14.93 1.89
C PRO A 64 -5.97 14.11 3.10
N ILE A 65 -5.95 14.74 4.27
CA ILE A 65 -6.53 14.17 5.48
C ILE A 65 -8.00 14.58 5.53
N ILE A 66 -8.87 13.59 5.46
CA ILE A 66 -10.34 13.79 5.42
C ILE A 66 -11.05 13.48 6.74
N SER A 67 -10.30 13.03 7.76
CA SER A 67 -10.82 12.68 9.09
C SER A 67 -9.89 13.14 10.20
N ALA A 68 -10.40 13.23 11.42
CA ALA A 68 -9.58 13.54 12.57
C ALA A 68 -8.51 12.45 12.79
N LEU A 69 -7.29 12.88 13.09
CA LEU A 69 -6.20 11.98 13.43
C LEU A 69 -6.39 11.40 14.84
N PRO A 70 -5.94 10.16 15.08
CA PRO A 70 -5.83 9.61 16.42
C PRO A 70 -4.96 10.51 17.32
N ARG A 71 -5.29 10.58 18.62
CA ARG A 71 -4.74 11.56 19.57
C ARG A 71 -3.21 11.69 19.60
N GLN A 72 -2.50 10.58 19.39
CA GLN A 72 -1.03 10.55 19.46
C GLN A 72 -0.34 10.75 18.10
N ILE A 73 -1.10 10.89 17.01
CA ILE A 73 -0.58 11.03 15.65
C ILE A 73 -0.68 12.48 15.22
N VAL A 74 0.45 13.09 14.90
CA VAL A 74 0.53 14.50 14.51
C VAL A 74 1.23 14.67 13.17
N LEU A 75 0.81 15.67 12.40
CA LEU A 75 1.47 16.00 11.13
C LEU A 75 2.89 16.49 11.38
N LYS A 76 3.87 15.80 10.76
CA LYS A 76 5.30 16.14 10.83
C LYS A 76 6.01 15.71 9.55
N ASP A 77 6.98 16.52 9.13
CA ASP A 77 7.83 16.21 7.97
C ASP A 77 9.09 15.43 8.36
N LYS A 78 9.39 15.31 9.66
CA LYS A 78 10.54 14.56 10.19
C LYS A 78 10.36 14.22 11.66
N GLY A 79 11.11 13.22 12.14
CA GLY A 79 11.08 12.81 13.54
C GLY A 79 11.67 11.42 13.76
N ILE A 80 11.52 10.90 14.97
CA ILE A 80 12.07 9.58 15.34
C ILE A 80 11.20 8.44 14.79
N THR A 81 9.90 8.48 15.09
CA THR A 81 8.95 7.42 14.69
C THR A 81 7.73 8.01 14.03
N GLY A 82 7.28 7.41 12.94
CA GLY A 82 6.07 7.89 12.27
C GLY A 82 5.61 7.04 11.08
N LEU A 83 4.47 7.45 10.55
CA LEU A 83 3.84 6.91 9.34
C LEU A 83 4.18 7.80 8.15
N ALA A 84 4.40 7.20 6.99
CA ALA A 84 4.46 7.90 5.71
C ALA A 84 3.45 7.30 4.73
N ILE A 85 2.36 8.00 4.46
CA ILE A 85 1.36 7.61 3.46
C ILE A 85 1.76 8.24 2.14
N THR A 86 2.39 7.48 1.26
CA THR A 86 2.99 7.99 0.03
C THR A 86 2.97 6.94 -1.07
N LYS A 87 2.98 7.38 -2.34
CA LYS A 87 3.21 6.51 -3.50
C LYS A 87 4.70 6.23 -3.75
N ASN A 88 5.59 7.04 -3.16
CA ASN A 88 7.03 6.96 -3.40
C ASN A 88 7.73 6.23 -2.25
N ARG A 89 8.22 5.00 -2.49
CA ARG A 89 8.92 4.18 -1.50
C ARG A 89 10.26 4.77 -1.01
N ASN A 90 10.79 5.80 -1.68
CA ASN A 90 12.04 6.45 -1.29
C ASN A 90 11.81 7.52 -0.19
N VAL A 91 10.56 7.91 0.07
CA VAL A 91 10.20 8.89 1.10
C VAL A 91 10.23 8.24 2.47
N LYS A 92 11.19 8.60 3.30
CA LYS A 92 11.37 8.10 4.68
C LYS A 92 11.64 9.28 5.62
N PRO A 93 10.60 9.99 6.07
CA PRO A 93 10.74 11.22 6.85
C PRO A 93 11.12 10.98 8.31
N PHE A 94 11.04 9.75 8.80
CA PHE A 94 11.34 9.40 10.19
C PHE A 94 12.47 8.38 10.26
N ASP A 95 13.21 8.34 11.37
CA ASP A 95 14.26 7.33 11.60
C ASP A 95 13.64 5.91 11.57
N VAL A 96 12.48 5.76 12.21
CA VAL A 96 11.62 4.58 12.07
C VAL A 96 10.37 4.99 11.28
N THR A 97 10.38 4.74 9.98
CA THR A 97 9.28 5.05 9.08
C THR A 97 8.46 3.81 8.73
N VAL A 98 7.19 3.79 9.13
CA VAL A 98 6.20 2.85 8.56
C VAL A 98 5.64 3.47 7.29
N GLN A 99 6.08 2.97 6.13
CA GLN A 99 5.49 3.42 4.87
C GLN A 99 4.21 2.64 4.58
N LEU A 100 3.16 3.37 4.27
CA LEU A 100 1.88 2.87 3.80
C LEU A 100 1.69 3.30 2.35
N TRP A 101 1.64 2.32 1.46
CA TRP A 101 1.51 2.55 0.02
C TRP A 101 0.10 2.22 -0.44
N PRO A 102 -0.72 3.22 -0.82
CA PRO A 102 -2.05 2.97 -1.36
C PRO A 102 -2.01 2.17 -2.66
N ARG A 103 -2.89 1.18 -2.78
CA ARG A 103 -3.08 0.41 -4.01
C ARG A 103 -4.07 1.13 -4.92
N ASN A 104 -3.61 2.15 -5.62
CA ASN A 104 -4.45 3.03 -6.43
C ASN A 104 -3.76 3.53 -7.70
N ILE A 105 -2.69 2.88 -8.14
CA ILE A 105 -1.94 3.29 -9.32
C ILE A 105 -2.46 2.56 -10.56
N TYR A 106 -2.78 3.31 -11.59
CA TYR A 106 -3.06 2.82 -12.93
C TYR A 106 -1.96 3.25 -13.89
N LEU A 107 -1.56 2.35 -14.78
CA LEU A 107 -0.58 2.62 -15.82
C LEU A 107 -1.30 2.94 -17.13
N GLY A 108 -1.17 4.16 -17.63
CA GLY A 108 -1.57 4.48 -19.00
C GLY A 108 -0.52 3.99 -20.00
N ILE A 109 -0.85 3.03 -20.86
CA ILE A 109 0.09 2.47 -21.82
C ILE A 109 -0.45 2.64 -23.23
N GLY A 110 0.32 3.37 -24.05
CA GLY A 110 0.17 3.41 -25.50
C GLY A 110 1.38 2.72 -26.14
N CYS A 111 1.14 1.85 -27.12
CA CYS A 111 2.20 1.15 -27.82
C CYS A 111 1.95 1.09 -29.33
N ARG A 112 2.97 0.76 -30.10
CA ARG A 112 2.81 0.46 -31.53
C ARG A 112 2.17 -0.93 -31.67
N ARG A 113 1.55 -1.18 -32.83
CA ARG A 113 0.98 -2.49 -33.15
C ARG A 113 2.07 -3.56 -33.18
N GLY A 114 1.81 -4.69 -32.55
CA GLY A 114 2.76 -5.80 -32.41
C GLY A 114 3.89 -5.57 -31.40
N THR A 115 3.75 -4.61 -30.46
CA THR A 115 4.72 -4.44 -29.36
C THR A 115 4.67 -5.64 -28.42
N THR A 116 5.83 -6.27 -28.17
CA THR A 116 5.93 -7.44 -27.31
C THR A 116 5.91 -7.10 -25.81
N LEU A 117 5.60 -8.11 -25.00
CA LEU A 117 5.70 -8.03 -23.53
C LEU A 117 7.07 -7.50 -23.08
N GLU A 118 8.18 -8.04 -23.60
CA GLU A 118 9.53 -7.66 -23.22
C GLU A 118 9.81 -6.19 -23.54
N SER A 119 9.31 -5.69 -24.66
CA SER A 119 9.45 -4.30 -25.05
C SER A 119 8.72 -3.38 -24.08
N ILE A 120 7.51 -3.76 -23.61
CA ILE A 120 6.76 -3.01 -22.61
C ILE A 120 7.51 -3.01 -21.27
N GLU A 121 7.97 -4.17 -20.81
CA GLU A 121 8.71 -4.30 -19.56
C GLU A 121 9.99 -3.45 -19.54
N THR A 122 10.74 -3.47 -20.65
CA THR A 122 12.00 -2.72 -20.77
C THR A 122 11.80 -1.21 -20.59
N LEU A 123 10.64 -0.69 -20.93
CA LEU A 123 10.29 0.73 -20.74
C LEU A 123 9.66 1.00 -19.39
N VAL A 124 8.69 0.17 -18.99
CA VAL A 124 7.84 0.45 -17.82
C VAL A 124 8.57 0.18 -16.52
N LEU A 125 9.24 -0.97 -16.38
CA LEU A 125 9.83 -1.36 -15.09
C LEU A 125 10.96 -0.43 -14.61
N PRO A 126 11.91 0.01 -15.47
CA PRO A 126 12.92 0.98 -15.07
C PRO A 126 12.29 2.32 -14.65
N LYS A 127 11.22 2.75 -15.34
CA LYS A 127 10.54 4.01 -15.02
C LYS A 127 9.81 3.94 -13.68
N LEU A 128 9.13 2.84 -13.37
CA LEU A 128 8.52 2.64 -12.06
C LEU A 128 9.56 2.64 -10.93
N LYS A 129 10.71 2.00 -11.17
CA LYS A 129 11.83 2.00 -10.22
C LYS A 129 12.40 3.40 -10.00
N GLU A 130 12.60 4.18 -11.05
CA GLU A 130 13.05 5.58 -10.99
C GLU A 130 12.07 6.44 -10.16
N LEU A 131 10.78 6.27 -10.40
CA LEU A 131 9.71 6.98 -9.67
C LEU A 131 9.49 6.48 -8.23
N GLY A 132 10.18 5.42 -7.82
CA GLY A 132 10.00 4.81 -6.50
C GLY A 132 8.65 4.13 -6.31
N ILE A 133 7.99 3.71 -7.39
CA ILE A 133 6.69 3.03 -7.34
C ILE A 133 6.88 1.53 -7.17
N ASP A 134 6.20 0.95 -6.19
CA ASP A 134 6.19 -0.50 -5.96
C ASP A 134 5.11 -1.16 -6.84
N LEU A 135 5.46 -2.26 -7.51
CA LEU A 135 4.55 -2.98 -8.41
C LEU A 135 3.25 -3.43 -7.73
N ARG A 136 3.29 -3.70 -6.43
CA ARG A 136 2.13 -4.11 -5.64
C ARG A 136 1.08 -3.01 -5.48
N THR A 137 1.44 -1.74 -5.73
CA THR A 137 0.52 -0.60 -5.65
C THR A 137 -0.28 -0.40 -6.93
N ILE A 138 0.12 -1.07 -8.01
CA ILE A 138 -0.54 -1.00 -9.30
C ILE A 138 -1.77 -1.90 -9.28
N VAL A 139 -2.91 -1.35 -9.66
CA VAL A 139 -4.19 -2.07 -9.73
C VAL A 139 -4.61 -2.39 -11.15
N GLY A 140 -4.08 -1.67 -12.14
CA GLY A 140 -4.44 -1.95 -13.53
C GLY A 140 -3.69 -1.11 -14.55
N VAL A 141 -3.97 -1.43 -15.80
CA VAL A 141 -3.50 -0.75 -16.99
C VAL A 141 -4.68 -0.11 -17.72
N ALA A 142 -4.49 1.09 -18.20
CA ALA A 142 -5.43 1.79 -19.07
C ALA A 142 -4.82 1.97 -20.46
N SER A 143 -5.58 1.74 -21.54
CA SER A 143 -5.14 1.97 -22.90
C SER A 143 -6.30 2.51 -23.76
N VAL A 144 -5.99 2.91 -24.99
CA VAL A 144 -7.02 3.31 -25.94
C VAL A 144 -7.67 2.06 -26.57
N ASP A 145 -8.93 2.16 -26.94
CA ASP A 145 -9.72 1.05 -27.50
C ASP A 145 -9.16 0.46 -28.81
N LEU A 146 -8.36 1.26 -29.56
CA LEU A 146 -7.60 0.80 -30.71
C LEU A 146 -6.55 -0.27 -30.40
N LYS A 147 -6.31 -0.56 -29.11
CA LYS A 147 -5.33 -1.53 -28.60
C LYS A 147 -5.95 -2.78 -27.99
N LYS A 148 -7.24 -2.99 -28.20
CA LYS A 148 -7.98 -4.17 -27.67
C LYS A 148 -7.51 -5.51 -28.26
N ASP A 149 -6.74 -5.51 -29.33
CA ASP A 149 -6.21 -6.69 -30.02
C ASP A 149 -4.67 -6.84 -29.88
N GLU A 150 -4.03 -6.04 -29.01
CA GLU A 150 -2.58 -6.08 -28.81
C GLU A 150 -2.17 -7.17 -27.81
N ALA A 151 -1.72 -8.33 -28.31
CA ALA A 151 -1.34 -9.47 -27.48
C ALA A 151 -0.31 -9.12 -26.38
N GLY A 152 0.72 -8.31 -26.70
CA GLY A 152 1.75 -7.93 -25.72
C GLY A 152 1.22 -7.14 -24.52
N LEU A 153 0.12 -6.35 -24.69
CA LEU A 153 -0.54 -5.70 -23.55
C LEU A 153 -1.26 -6.73 -22.66
N PHE A 154 -1.94 -7.69 -23.26
CA PHE A 154 -2.62 -8.76 -22.50
C PHE A 154 -1.62 -9.66 -21.78
N ASP A 155 -0.52 -10.02 -22.43
CA ASP A 155 0.57 -10.79 -21.81
C ASP A 155 1.18 -10.02 -20.62
N PHE A 156 1.35 -8.71 -20.78
CA PHE A 156 1.89 -7.85 -19.73
C PHE A 156 0.98 -7.82 -18.50
N VAL A 157 -0.32 -7.54 -18.66
CA VAL A 157 -1.25 -7.50 -17.53
C VAL A 157 -1.46 -8.85 -16.90
N ALA A 158 -1.50 -9.92 -17.68
CA ALA A 158 -1.62 -11.30 -17.19
C ALA A 158 -0.41 -11.68 -16.32
N LYS A 159 0.82 -11.36 -16.74
CA LYS A 159 2.05 -11.65 -16.00
C LYS A 159 2.05 -11.04 -14.60
N TYR A 160 1.50 -9.83 -14.44
CA TYR A 160 1.46 -9.09 -13.17
C TYR A 160 0.13 -9.22 -12.43
N ASN A 161 -0.81 -9.96 -12.98
CA ASN A 161 -2.18 -10.11 -12.46
C ASN A 161 -2.86 -8.75 -12.25
N TRP A 162 -2.75 -7.87 -13.27
CA TRP A 162 -3.40 -6.57 -13.30
C TRP A 162 -4.63 -6.59 -14.22
N GLU A 163 -5.58 -5.73 -13.93
CA GLU A 163 -6.72 -5.50 -14.82
C GLU A 163 -6.34 -4.58 -15.98
N ILE A 164 -7.03 -4.70 -17.12
CA ILE A 164 -6.89 -3.76 -18.23
C ILE A 164 -8.23 -3.15 -18.59
N SER A 165 -8.23 -1.84 -18.78
CA SER A 165 -9.39 -1.07 -19.21
C SER A 165 -9.07 -0.27 -20.48
N PHE A 166 -10.03 -0.19 -21.38
CA PHE A 166 -9.89 0.53 -22.64
C PHE A 166 -10.86 1.70 -22.69
N PHE A 167 -10.36 2.84 -23.15
CA PHE A 167 -11.09 4.09 -23.27
C PHE A 167 -11.08 4.57 -24.72
N THR A 168 -12.17 5.19 -25.15
CA THR A 168 -12.24 5.83 -26.46
C THR A 168 -11.30 7.04 -26.51
N ALA A 169 -10.66 7.26 -27.64
CA ALA A 169 -9.97 8.51 -27.92
C ALA A 169 -11.05 9.54 -28.32
N GLU A 170 -11.38 10.51 -27.46
CA GLU A 170 -12.17 11.68 -27.83
C GLU A 170 -11.30 12.75 -28.46
#